data_220a47a8b029dc5cbdc274ac4dacffab
#
_entry.id   220a47a8b029dc5cbdc274ac4dacffab
#
_cell.length_a   1.000
_cell.length_b   1.000
_cell.length_c   1.000
_cell.angle_alpha   90.00
_cell.angle_beta   90.00
_cell.angle_gamma   90.00
#
_symmetry.space_group_name_H-M   'P 1'
#
loop_
_entity.id
_entity.type
_entity.pdbx_description
1 polymer ?
#
loop_
_entity_poly.entity_id
_entity_poly.type
_entity_poly.pdbx_seq_one_letter_code
_entity_poly.pdbx_strand_id
1 'polypeptide(L)'
;MGSGREFQGVYDRRSSQLIFFSGVSGKNRADKMEIDLYDPQVADLIGERRHQQLIDDVELLGAGREFDLEEVRAGRLSPVFFGSALTNFGVEPFLEEFLRMTPSPLPREADCGVIDTFSPDFSAFVFKIQANMNKAHRDRLAFMRICSGQFQRDAEYYLSLIHISEPTRPY
;
A
#
# COMPACT_ATOMS: atom_id res chain seq x y z
N MET A 1 -5.43 17.12 11.59
CA MET A 1 -5.65 18.51 12.00
C MET A 1 -7.03 18.97 11.53
N GLY A 2 -8.01 18.99 12.43
CA GLY A 2 -9.41 19.27 12.15
C GLY A 2 -10.17 18.10 11.50
N SER A 3 -11.47 18.27 11.30
CA SER A 3 -12.35 17.29 10.67
C SER A 3 -13.41 17.97 9.77
N GLY A 4 -13.95 17.24 8.79
CA GLY A 4 -14.96 17.74 7.88
C GLY A 4 -14.51 19.01 7.14
N ARG A 5 -15.31 20.09 7.22
CA ARG A 5 -15.00 21.37 6.55
C ARG A 5 -13.82 22.12 7.17
N GLU A 6 -13.46 21.79 8.40
CA GLU A 6 -12.34 22.42 9.13
C GLU A 6 -11.03 21.65 8.98
N PHE A 7 -11.03 20.60 8.18
CA PHE A 7 -9.84 19.81 7.91
C PHE A 7 -8.80 20.65 7.16
N GLN A 8 -7.56 20.70 7.71
CA GLN A 8 -6.46 21.50 7.15
C GLN A 8 -5.30 20.62 6.64
N GLY A 9 -5.14 19.43 7.20
CA GLY A 9 -4.03 18.55 6.86
C GLY A 9 -3.79 17.47 7.88
N VAL A 10 -2.68 16.78 7.77
CA VAL A 10 -2.24 15.73 8.70
C VAL A 10 -0.88 16.06 9.28
N TYR A 11 -0.59 15.47 10.44
CA TYR A 11 0.75 15.45 11.02
C TYR A 11 1.32 14.03 10.89
N ASP A 12 2.45 13.93 10.22
CA ASP A 12 3.21 12.68 10.14
C ASP A 12 4.11 12.56 11.36
N ARG A 13 3.74 11.66 12.28
CA ARG A 13 4.48 11.45 13.54
C ARG A 13 5.88 10.88 13.33
N ARG A 14 6.11 10.16 12.24
CA ARG A 14 7.39 9.53 11.95
C ARG A 14 8.44 10.50 11.43
N SER A 15 8.03 11.39 10.53
CA SER A 15 8.90 12.39 9.93
C SER A 15 8.82 13.75 10.63
N SER A 16 7.93 13.89 11.62
CA SER A 16 7.63 15.16 12.31
C SER A 16 7.25 16.28 11.35
N GLN A 17 6.45 15.95 10.35
CA GLN A 17 6.06 16.90 9.29
C GLN A 17 4.58 17.23 9.36
N LEU A 18 4.27 18.51 9.23
CA LEU A 18 2.93 18.97 8.89
C LEU A 18 2.74 18.86 7.37
N ILE A 19 1.67 18.20 6.96
CA ILE A 19 1.31 18.01 5.56
C ILE A 19 -0.01 18.71 5.31
N PHE A 20 0.04 19.83 4.61
CA PHE A 20 -1.12 20.56 4.15
C PHE A 20 -1.52 20.10 2.76
N PHE A 21 -2.78 20.28 2.41
CA PHE A 21 -3.28 19.91 1.09
C PHE A 21 -3.93 21.14 0.46
N SER A 22 -3.28 21.64 -0.58
CA SER A 22 -3.74 22.75 -1.37
C SER A 22 -4.11 22.29 -2.78
N GLY A 23 -5.18 22.84 -3.35
CA GLY A 23 -5.58 22.60 -4.73
C GLY A 23 -7.08 22.70 -4.96
N VAL A 24 -7.44 22.74 -6.24
CA VAL A 24 -8.82 22.67 -6.69
C VAL A 24 -9.25 21.20 -6.69
N SER A 25 -10.52 20.95 -6.43
CA SER A 25 -11.14 19.61 -6.34
C SER A 25 -10.54 18.59 -7.31
N GLY A 26 -10.02 17.51 -6.80
CA GLY A 26 -9.40 16.41 -7.57
C GLY A 26 -7.91 16.59 -7.94
N LYS A 27 -7.27 17.71 -7.57
CA LYS A 27 -5.84 17.98 -7.82
C LYS A 27 -5.13 18.50 -6.57
N ASN A 28 -5.47 17.93 -5.41
CA ASN A 28 -4.80 18.29 -4.18
C ASN A 28 -3.35 17.81 -4.21
N ARG A 29 -2.42 18.74 -4.01
CA ARG A 29 -1.01 18.46 -3.86
C ARG A 29 -0.63 18.54 -2.38
N ALA A 30 0.20 17.62 -1.93
CA ALA A 30 0.78 17.67 -0.60
C ALA A 30 1.84 18.77 -0.53
N ASP A 31 1.69 19.64 0.46
CA ASP A 31 2.68 20.67 0.79
C ASP A 31 3.26 20.30 2.16
N LYS A 32 4.47 19.77 2.14
CA LYS A 32 5.13 19.21 3.32
C LYS A 32 5.97 20.29 3.99
N MET A 33 5.73 20.51 5.26
CA MET A 33 6.50 21.43 6.09
C MET A 33 7.12 20.67 7.26
N GLU A 34 8.44 20.63 7.30
CA GLU A 34 9.18 20.06 8.42
C GLU A 34 9.25 21.12 9.51
N ILE A 35 8.51 20.91 10.58
CA ILE A 35 8.42 21.85 11.71
C ILE A 35 8.20 21.05 13.00
N ASP A 36 8.85 21.49 14.06
CA ASP A 36 8.64 20.90 15.37
C ASP A 36 7.19 21.12 15.83
N LEU A 37 6.58 20.09 16.40
CA LEU A 37 5.19 20.14 16.88
C LEU A 37 4.97 21.25 17.90
N TYR A 38 5.97 21.54 18.72
CA TYR A 38 5.90 22.55 19.77
C TYR A 38 6.32 23.95 19.31
N ASP A 39 6.66 24.11 18.04
CA ASP A 39 7.01 25.44 17.50
C ASP A 39 5.77 26.36 17.51
N PRO A 40 5.89 27.59 18.08
CA PRO A 40 4.78 28.54 18.08
C PRO A 40 4.24 28.86 16.68
N GLN A 41 5.04 28.74 15.63
CA GLN A 41 4.59 28.96 14.25
C GLN A 41 3.49 27.99 13.84
N VAL A 42 3.39 26.80 14.46
CA VAL A 42 2.30 25.86 14.20
C VAL A 42 0.95 26.48 14.64
N ALA A 43 0.93 27.19 15.77
CA ALA A 43 -0.28 27.89 16.23
C ALA A 43 -0.72 28.98 15.24
N ASP A 44 0.23 29.69 14.64
CA ASP A 44 -0.07 30.70 13.61
C ASP A 44 -0.67 30.08 12.34
N LEU A 45 -0.22 28.86 11.98
CA LEU A 45 -0.67 28.15 10.79
C LEU A 45 -2.06 27.52 10.93
N ILE A 46 -2.33 26.87 12.06
CA ILE A 46 -3.55 26.06 12.26
C ILE A 46 -4.49 26.62 13.32
N GLY A 47 -4.10 27.64 14.05
CA GLY A 47 -4.80 28.24 15.17
C GLY A 47 -4.47 27.58 16.51
N GLU A 48 -4.37 28.38 17.59
CA GLU A 48 -3.94 27.93 18.92
C GLU A 48 -4.73 26.72 19.44
N ARG A 49 -6.06 26.76 19.33
CA ARG A 49 -6.92 25.66 19.80
C ARG A 49 -6.60 24.32 19.11
N ARG A 50 -6.37 24.36 17.80
CA ARG A 50 -6.06 23.13 17.03
C ARG A 50 -4.63 22.67 17.28
N HIS A 51 -3.72 23.60 17.48
CA HIS A 51 -2.34 23.30 17.85
C HIS A 51 -2.31 22.56 19.20
N GLN A 52 -2.99 23.08 20.23
CA GLN A 52 -3.06 22.40 21.51
C GLN A 52 -3.71 21.01 21.39
N GLN A 53 -4.81 20.90 20.68
CA GLN A 53 -5.45 19.61 20.43
C GLN A 53 -4.52 18.62 19.72
N LEU A 54 -3.72 19.09 18.74
CA LEU A 54 -2.76 18.25 18.03
C LEU A 54 -1.65 17.75 18.97
N ILE A 55 -1.16 18.60 19.86
CA ILE A 55 -0.18 18.22 20.89
C ILE A 55 -0.77 17.13 21.79
N ASP A 56 -1.96 17.36 22.35
CA ASP A 56 -2.64 16.43 23.23
C ASP A 56 -2.87 15.06 22.56
N ASP A 57 -3.32 15.08 21.28
CA ASP A 57 -3.55 13.86 20.50
C ASP A 57 -2.25 13.10 20.21
N VAL A 58 -1.15 13.79 19.90
CA VAL A 58 0.15 13.18 19.65
C VAL A 58 0.76 12.61 20.91
N GLU A 59 0.64 13.29 22.04
CA GLU A 59 1.09 12.80 23.34
C GLU A 59 0.31 11.56 23.77
N LEU A 60 -1.02 11.59 23.62
CA LEU A 60 -1.88 10.44 23.91
C LEU A 60 -1.50 9.22 23.07
N LEU A 61 -1.26 9.42 21.78
CA LEU A 61 -0.81 8.35 20.88
C LEU A 61 0.61 7.90 21.18
N GLY A 62 1.48 8.80 21.66
CA GLY A 62 2.86 8.51 22.08
C GLY A 62 2.94 7.63 23.33
N ALA A 63 1.93 7.71 24.20
CA ALA A 63 1.83 6.82 25.36
C ALA A 63 1.46 5.37 24.98
N GLY A 64 1.06 5.14 23.72
CA GLY A 64 0.76 3.83 23.18
C GLY A 64 2.00 3.12 22.62
N ARG A 65 1.75 2.28 21.60
CA ARG A 65 2.81 1.51 20.93
C ARG A 65 3.52 2.39 19.91
N GLU A 66 4.84 2.39 19.94
CA GLU A 66 5.65 3.05 18.93
C GLU A 66 5.59 2.32 17.58
N PHE A 67 5.88 3.07 16.51
CA PHE A 67 5.96 2.50 15.17
C PHE A 67 7.22 1.62 15.06
N ASP A 68 7.00 0.36 14.68
CA ASP A 68 8.06 -0.61 14.42
C ASP A 68 7.79 -1.28 13.07
N LEU A 69 8.72 -1.14 12.14
CA LEU A 69 8.59 -1.67 10.79
C LEU A 69 8.58 -3.20 10.76
N GLU A 70 9.34 -3.85 11.63
CA GLU A 70 9.37 -5.31 11.71
C GLU A 70 8.05 -5.86 12.27
N GLU A 71 7.44 -5.16 13.21
CA GLU A 71 6.10 -5.49 13.71
C GLU A 71 5.02 -5.31 12.62
N VAL A 72 5.16 -4.28 11.77
CA VAL A 72 4.29 -4.09 10.59
C VAL A 72 4.46 -5.24 9.60
N ARG A 73 5.69 -5.59 9.26
CA ARG A 73 6.00 -6.69 8.34
C ARG A 73 5.54 -8.05 8.85
N ALA A 74 5.61 -8.23 10.16
CA ALA A 74 5.11 -9.44 10.84
C ALA A 74 3.58 -9.46 11.01
N GLY A 75 2.87 -8.41 10.59
CA GLY A 75 1.42 -8.31 10.72
C GLY A 75 0.91 -8.09 12.15
N ARG A 76 1.77 -7.70 13.09
CA ARG A 76 1.42 -7.43 14.49
C ARG A 76 1.12 -5.97 14.78
N LEU A 77 1.50 -5.07 13.88
CA LEU A 77 1.22 -3.64 13.93
C LEU A 77 0.64 -3.19 12.58
N SER A 78 -0.42 -2.39 12.64
CA SER A 78 -1.05 -1.81 11.44
C SER A 78 -0.83 -0.30 11.42
N PRO A 79 -0.13 0.24 10.41
CA PRO A 79 -0.02 1.68 10.23
C PRO A 79 -1.36 2.27 9.79
N VAL A 80 -1.67 3.47 10.25
CA VAL A 80 -2.91 4.17 9.92
C VAL A 80 -2.60 5.43 9.12
N PHE A 81 -3.28 5.60 7.99
CA PHE A 81 -3.18 6.77 7.13
C PHE A 81 -4.56 7.39 6.93
N PHE A 82 -4.59 8.71 6.83
CA PHE A 82 -5.80 9.44 6.52
C PHE A 82 -5.75 9.91 5.06
N GLY A 83 -6.79 9.60 4.29
CA GLY A 83 -6.82 9.96 2.89
C GLY A 83 -8.23 9.90 2.30
N SER A 84 -8.37 10.47 1.12
CA SER A 84 -9.59 10.45 0.31
C SER A 84 -9.25 10.30 -1.16
N ALA A 85 -9.64 9.18 -1.75
CA ALA A 85 -9.47 8.96 -3.19
C ALA A 85 -10.29 9.95 -4.04
N LEU A 86 -11.44 10.42 -3.52
CA LEU A 86 -12.31 11.34 -4.23
C LEU A 86 -11.65 12.72 -4.44
N THR A 87 -10.96 13.22 -3.42
CA THR A 87 -10.31 14.53 -3.44
C THR A 87 -8.80 14.42 -3.66
N ASN A 88 -8.28 13.22 -3.81
CA ASN A 88 -6.85 12.92 -3.93
C ASN A 88 -6.03 13.38 -2.70
N PHE A 89 -6.70 13.54 -1.55
CA PHE A 89 -6.07 13.90 -0.29
C PHE A 89 -5.32 12.70 0.29
N GLY A 90 -4.09 12.91 0.75
CA GLY A 90 -3.30 11.90 1.49
C GLY A 90 -2.85 10.69 0.68
N VAL A 91 -3.18 10.58 -0.61
CA VAL A 91 -2.84 9.43 -1.45
C VAL A 91 -1.35 9.35 -1.72
N GLU A 92 -0.71 10.46 -2.05
CA GLU A 92 0.74 10.51 -2.34
C GLU A 92 1.57 10.11 -1.10
N PRO A 93 1.40 10.72 0.09
CA PRO A 93 2.13 10.30 1.30
C PRO A 93 1.87 8.85 1.68
N PHE A 94 0.64 8.35 1.50
CA PHE A 94 0.33 6.95 1.73
C PHE A 94 1.12 6.03 0.80
N LEU A 95 1.17 6.33 -0.49
CA LEU A 95 1.89 5.50 -1.47
C LEU A 95 3.40 5.51 -1.22
N GLU A 96 3.98 6.66 -0.89
CA GLU A 96 5.40 6.78 -0.53
C GLU A 96 5.74 5.89 0.66
N GLU A 97 4.96 5.96 1.73
CA GLU A 97 5.15 5.13 2.91
C GLU A 97 4.85 3.65 2.67
N PHE A 98 3.81 3.36 1.89
CA PHE A 98 3.49 1.98 1.49
C PHE A 98 4.67 1.33 0.76
N LEU A 99 5.30 2.02 -0.19
CA LEU A 99 6.48 1.52 -0.90
C LEU A 99 7.68 1.27 0.04
N ARG A 100 7.85 2.09 1.06
CA ARG A 100 8.92 1.90 2.06
C ARG A 100 8.67 0.72 3.00
N MET A 101 7.40 0.50 3.36
CA MET A 101 7.02 -0.57 4.29
C MET A 101 6.90 -1.93 3.61
N THR A 102 6.53 -1.95 2.33
CA THR A 102 6.28 -3.19 1.59
C THR A 102 7.60 -3.88 1.25
N PRO A 103 7.79 -5.14 1.66
CA PRO A 103 8.96 -5.91 1.26
C PRO A 103 8.86 -6.29 -0.22
N SER A 104 9.99 -6.71 -0.78
CA SER A 104 10.02 -7.40 -2.07
C SER A 104 9.16 -8.68 -2.01
N PRO A 105 8.69 -9.19 -3.16
CA PRO A 105 7.99 -10.46 -3.18
C PRO A 105 8.79 -11.55 -2.46
N LEU A 106 8.11 -12.31 -1.63
CA LEU A 106 8.74 -13.39 -0.86
C LEU A 106 8.94 -14.65 -1.72
N PRO A 107 9.94 -15.49 -1.40
CA PRO A 107 10.10 -16.80 -2.00
C PRO A 107 8.82 -17.63 -1.86
N ARG A 108 8.58 -18.51 -2.80
CA ARG A 108 7.39 -19.38 -2.80
C ARG A 108 7.77 -20.84 -2.70
N GLU A 109 7.03 -21.57 -1.88
CA GLU A 109 7.09 -23.03 -1.83
C GLU A 109 6.42 -23.63 -3.07
N ALA A 110 7.07 -24.61 -3.68
CA ALA A 110 6.59 -25.40 -4.79
C ALA A 110 7.02 -26.87 -4.61
N ASP A 111 6.47 -27.78 -5.40
CA ASP A 111 6.82 -29.21 -5.33
C ASP A 111 8.30 -29.50 -5.57
N CYS A 112 8.96 -28.62 -6.34
CA CYS A 112 10.41 -28.69 -6.61
C CYS A 112 11.27 -28.03 -5.52
N GLY A 113 10.67 -27.49 -4.46
CA GLY A 113 11.37 -26.77 -3.39
C GLY A 113 11.00 -25.29 -3.33
N VAL A 114 11.77 -24.50 -2.60
CA VAL A 114 11.56 -23.07 -2.48
C VAL A 114 12.09 -22.34 -3.71
N ILE A 115 11.22 -21.59 -4.37
CA ILE A 115 11.56 -20.75 -5.53
C ILE A 115 11.98 -19.36 -5.01
N ASP A 116 13.26 -19.03 -5.21
CA ASP A 116 13.78 -17.70 -4.93
C ASP A 116 13.26 -16.71 -5.99
N THR A 117 12.68 -15.59 -5.55
CA THR A 117 12.16 -14.54 -6.43
C THR A 117 13.22 -13.88 -7.30
N PHE A 118 14.48 -13.94 -6.89
CA PHE A 118 15.62 -13.39 -7.64
C PHE A 118 16.33 -14.41 -8.53
N SER A 119 15.82 -15.66 -8.60
CA SER A 119 16.34 -16.66 -9.54
C SER A 119 16.20 -16.15 -10.98
N PRO A 120 17.23 -16.32 -11.84
CA PRO A 120 17.15 -15.99 -13.26
C PRO A 120 16.20 -16.92 -14.03
N ASP A 121 15.93 -18.11 -13.51
CA ASP A 121 15.06 -19.08 -14.14
C ASP A 121 13.61 -18.63 -14.05
N PHE A 122 12.91 -18.70 -15.18
CA PHE A 122 11.50 -18.34 -15.22
C PHE A 122 10.64 -19.37 -14.48
N SER A 123 9.86 -18.88 -13.55
CA SER A 123 8.79 -19.66 -12.91
C SER A 123 7.55 -18.81 -12.70
N ALA A 124 6.39 -19.43 -12.83
CA ALA A 124 5.10 -18.78 -12.66
C ALA A 124 4.03 -19.80 -12.29
N PHE A 125 2.92 -19.36 -11.73
CA PHE A 125 1.72 -20.20 -11.58
C PHE A 125 0.49 -19.51 -12.15
N VAL A 126 -0.40 -20.31 -12.73
CA VAL A 126 -1.69 -19.85 -13.24
C VAL A 126 -2.68 -19.83 -12.09
N PHE A 127 -3.21 -18.66 -11.76
CA PHE A 127 -4.18 -18.50 -10.67
C PHE A 127 -5.61 -18.30 -11.16
N LYS A 128 -5.81 -18.02 -12.46
CA LYS A 128 -7.12 -17.84 -13.07
C LYS A 128 -7.10 -18.16 -14.55
N ILE A 129 -8.11 -18.88 -15.03
CA ILE A 129 -8.40 -19.04 -16.46
C ILE A 129 -9.77 -18.43 -16.70
N GLN A 130 -9.88 -17.53 -17.64
CA GLN A 130 -11.13 -16.89 -18.02
C GLN A 130 -11.41 -17.08 -19.50
N ALA A 131 -12.60 -17.62 -19.77
CA ALA A 131 -13.11 -17.79 -21.14
C ALA A 131 -13.98 -16.58 -21.54
N ASN A 132 -14.16 -16.38 -22.84
CA ASN A 132 -15.12 -15.45 -23.43
C ASN A 132 -14.95 -13.97 -23.00
N MET A 133 -13.71 -13.52 -22.74
CA MET A 133 -13.45 -12.10 -22.51
C MET A 133 -13.76 -11.25 -23.75
N ASN A 134 -13.51 -11.79 -24.93
CA ASN A 134 -13.93 -11.21 -26.18
C ASN A 134 -15.02 -12.09 -26.81
N LYS A 135 -16.22 -11.54 -26.99
CA LYS A 135 -17.37 -12.29 -27.56
C LYS A 135 -17.14 -12.74 -29.01
N ALA A 136 -16.20 -12.08 -29.72
CA ALA A 136 -15.83 -12.43 -31.08
C ALA A 136 -14.85 -13.62 -31.18
N HIS A 137 -14.20 -13.97 -30.09
CA HIS A 137 -13.22 -15.05 -30.03
C HIS A 137 -13.54 -16.02 -28.90
N ARG A 138 -13.34 -17.32 -29.18
CA ARG A 138 -13.52 -18.39 -28.18
C ARG A 138 -12.24 -18.66 -27.35
N ASP A 139 -11.36 -17.68 -27.28
CA ASP A 139 -10.08 -17.83 -26.61
C ASP A 139 -10.25 -17.87 -25.09
N ARG A 140 -9.36 -18.61 -24.45
CA ARG A 140 -9.21 -18.65 -23.00
C ARG A 140 -7.95 -17.91 -22.62
N LEU A 141 -8.08 -16.97 -21.67
CA LEU A 141 -6.94 -16.23 -21.13
C LEU A 141 -6.51 -16.85 -19.82
N ALA A 142 -5.26 -17.25 -19.72
CA ALA A 142 -4.64 -17.67 -18.48
C ALA A 142 -3.96 -16.47 -17.81
N PHE A 143 -4.35 -16.19 -16.59
CA PHE A 143 -3.69 -15.17 -15.76
C PHE A 143 -2.66 -15.86 -14.89
N MET A 144 -1.40 -15.47 -15.06
CA MET A 144 -0.31 -16.06 -14.29
C MET A 144 0.41 -15.03 -13.43
N ARG A 145 0.87 -15.49 -12.27
CA ARG A 145 1.77 -14.76 -11.41
C ARG A 145 3.19 -15.25 -11.66
N ILE A 146 4.07 -14.37 -12.12
CA ILE A 146 5.49 -14.64 -12.24
C ILE A 146 6.09 -14.68 -10.83
N CYS A 147 6.81 -15.74 -10.50
CA CYS A 147 7.48 -15.95 -9.23
C CYS A 147 8.97 -15.64 -9.32
N SER A 148 9.62 -15.95 -10.45
CA SER A 148 11.04 -15.69 -10.69
C SER A 148 11.31 -15.52 -12.19
N GLY A 149 12.48 -14.98 -12.53
CA GLY A 149 12.93 -14.81 -13.90
C GLY A 149 12.09 -13.82 -14.71
N GLN A 150 12.17 -13.94 -16.02
CA GLN A 150 11.51 -13.05 -16.96
C GLN A 150 10.68 -13.81 -17.98
N PHE A 151 9.42 -13.44 -18.15
CA PHE A 151 8.56 -13.95 -19.22
C PHE A 151 8.99 -13.38 -20.58
N GLN A 152 9.16 -14.26 -21.56
CA GLN A 152 9.45 -13.88 -22.94
C GLN A 152 8.26 -14.25 -23.83
N ARG A 153 7.80 -13.31 -24.61
CA ARG A 153 6.75 -13.57 -25.58
C ARG A 153 7.23 -14.54 -26.67
N ASP A 154 6.35 -15.40 -27.15
CA ASP A 154 6.61 -16.40 -28.19
C ASP A 154 7.69 -17.44 -27.85
N ALA A 155 8.07 -17.55 -26.57
CA ALA A 155 8.92 -18.63 -26.04
C ALA A 155 8.08 -19.84 -25.61
N GLU A 156 8.68 -21.01 -25.65
CA GLU A 156 8.07 -22.23 -25.14
C GLU A 156 8.32 -22.38 -23.66
N TYR A 157 7.26 -22.74 -22.91
CA TYR A 157 7.31 -22.96 -21.47
C TYR A 157 6.74 -24.32 -21.10
N TYR A 158 7.35 -24.97 -20.13
CA TYR A 158 6.82 -26.20 -19.59
C TYR A 158 5.70 -25.91 -18.59
N LEU A 159 4.50 -26.46 -18.86
CA LEU A 159 3.36 -26.38 -17.96
C LEU A 159 3.18 -27.72 -17.26
N SER A 160 3.47 -27.77 -15.96
CA SER A 160 3.15 -28.94 -15.13
C SER A 160 1.67 -28.89 -14.75
N LEU A 161 0.90 -29.85 -15.24
CA LEU A 161 -0.49 -30.06 -14.84
C LEU A 161 -0.51 -31.11 -13.71
N ILE A 162 -0.22 -30.69 -12.49
CA ILE A 162 -0.47 -31.53 -11.32
C ILE A 162 -1.96 -31.38 -11.00
N HIS A 163 -2.68 -32.50 -10.98
CA HIS A 163 -4.09 -32.69 -10.68
C HIS A 163 -4.77 -31.49 -9.99
N ILE A 164 -5.44 -30.67 -10.77
CA ILE A 164 -6.45 -29.75 -10.23
C ILE A 164 -7.67 -30.63 -9.95
N SER A 165 -7.78 -31.14 -8.72
CA SER A 165 -9.05 -31.62 -8.23
C SER A 165 -9.97 -30.39 -8.17
N GLU A 166 -10.95 -30.30 -9.06
CA GLU A 166 -12.01 -29.32 -8.91
C GLU A 166 -12.64 -29.48 -7.52
N PRO A 167 -12.71 -28.39 -6.70
CA PRO A 167 -13.52 -28.46 -5.51
C PRO A 167 -14.95 -28.75 -5.95
N THR A 168 -15.45 -29.94 -5.62
CA THR A 168 -16.84 -30.32 -5.77
C THR A 168 -17.68 -29.25 -5.10
N ARG A 169 -18.41 -28.45 -5.88
CA ARG A 169 -19.44 -27.57 -5.34
C ARG A 169 -20.50 -28.45 -4.72
N PRO A 170 -20.82 -28.29 -3.42
CA PRO A 170 -22.04 -28.89 -2.89
C PRO A 170 -23.22 -28.22 -3.60
N TYR A 171 -24.15 -29.02 -4.07
CA TYR A 171 -25.43 -28.61 -4.67
C TYR A 171 -26.29 -27.89 -3.64
#